data_e77feecf1af5699d46487e93389d398a
#
_entry.id   e77feecf1af5699d46487e93389d398a
#
_cell.length_a   1.000
_cell.length_b   1.000
_cell.length_c   1.000
_cell.angle_alpha   90.00
_cell.angle_beta   90.00
_cell.angle_gamma   90.00
#
_symmetry.space_group_name_H-M   'P 1'
#
loop_
_entity.id
_entity.type
_entity.pdbx_description
1 polymer ?
#
loop_
_entity_poly.entity_id
_entity_poly.type
_entity_poly.pdbx_seq_one_letter_code
_entity_poly.pdbx_strand_id
1 'polypeptide(L)'
;VTHEHNDHIIGLDDLRPLIFKNKESMPIYCNARVAKEIKHRFPYAFIEHKYPGAPSFDLFKIDGTFRLFNEIDVTPIDIIHSEINILGFKFKNLAYITDASKIEESEKEKLKNLEVFIINCLRKTEPHHSHFILPQVLELVQELKPKKTYLIHISHHLGFHDEVETELPDNVHLAYDGLEIEF
;
A
#
# COMPACT_ATOMS: atom_id res chain seq x y z
N VAL A 1 4.14 2.84 -5.60
CA VAL A 1 3.56 1.50 -5.89
C VAL A 1 4.29 0.47 -5.06
N THR A 2 3.57 -0.37 -4.35
CA THR A 2 4.11 -1.39 -3.44
C THR A 2 4.67 -2.60 -4.18
N HIS A 3 3.91 -3.15 -5.12
CA HIS A 3 4.29 -4.32 -5.92
C HIS A 3 3.46 -4.42 -7.21
N GLU A 4 3.76 -5.41 -8.05
CA GLU A 4 3.29 -5.53 -9.43
C GLU A 4 2.05 -6.41 -9.63
N HIS A 5 1.35 -6.85 -8.58
CA HIS A 5 0.11 -7.59 -8.76
C HIS A 5 -0.97 -6.73 -9.44
N ASN A 6 -1.90 -7.35 -10.14
CA ASN A 6 -2.89 -6.65 -10.96
C ASN A 6 -3.74 -5.67 -10.18
N ASP A 7 -4.21 -6.08 -9.03
CA ASP A 7 -5.05 -5.27 -8.14
C ASP A 7 -4.32 -4.05 -7.55
N HIS A 8 -3.00 -3.95 -7.74
CA HIS A 8 -2.19 -2.81 -7.30
C HIS A 8 -1.67 -1.92 -8.44
N ILE A 9 -1.69 -2.38 -9.71
CA ILE A 9 -1.15 -1.59 -10.83
C ILE A 9 -2.09 -1.44 -12.02
N ILE A 10 -3.14 -2.28 -12.17
CA ILE A 10 -3.98 -2.22 -13.37
C ILE A 10 -4.71 -0.87 -13.50
N GLY A 11 -5.05 -0.24 -12.39
CA GLY A 11 -5.68 1.07 -12.34
C GLY A 11 -4.79 2.25 -12.75
N LEU A 12 -3.50 2.03 -13.04
CA LEU A 12 -2.62 3.11 -13.53
C LEU A 12 -3.11 3.72 -14.83
N ASP A 13 -3.79 2.94 -15.68
CA ASP A 13 -4.36 3.46 -16.93
C ASP A 13 -5.50 4.45 -16.71
N ASP A 14 -6.20 4.36 -15.60
CA ASP A 14 -7.30 5.26 -15.21
C ASP A 14 -6.81 6.64 -14.74
N LEU A 15 -5.49 6.84 -14.63
CA LEU A 15 -4.89 8.15 -14.35
C LEU A 15 -4.86 9.08 -15.58
N ARG A 16 -5.25 8.60 -16.77
CA ARG A 16 -5.29 9.40 -18.01
C ARG A 16 -5.99 10.76 -17.86
N PRO A 17 -7.19 10.85 -17.27
CA PRO A 17 -7.86 12.15 -17.13
C PRO A 17 -7.04 13.17 -16.36
N LEU A 18 -6.31 12.74 -15.33
CA LEU A 18 -5.44 13.60 -14.54
C LEU A 18 -4.21 14.03 -15.32
N ILE A 19 -3.57 13.11 -16.03
CA ILE A 19 -2.42 13.37 -16.90
C ILE A 19 -2.77 14.41 -17.97
N PHE A 20 -3.93 14.26 -18.63
CA PHE A 20 -4.38 15.22 -19.64
C PHE A 20 -4.80 16.56 -19.07
N LYS A 21 -5.48 16.58 -17.94
CA LYS A 21 -5.87 17.81 -17.24
C LYS A 21 -4.65 18.64 -16.84
N ASN A 22 -3.63 17.98 -16.28
CA ASN A 22 -2.43 18.64 -15.78
C ASN A 22 -1.38 18.87 -16.88
N LYS A 23 -1.49 18.17 -18.02
CA LYS A 23 -0.49 18.18 -19.12
C LYS A 23 0.91 17.77 -18.68
N GLU A 24 1.00 16.88 -17.72
CA GLU A 24 2.22 16.36 -17.12
C GLU A 24 2.19 14.84 -17.04
N SER A 25 3.36 14.21 -17.14
CA SER A 25 3.50 12.78 -16.87
C SER A 25 3.20 12.48 -15.40
N MET A 26 2.61 11.33 -15.14
CA MET A 26 2.36 10.89 -13.76
C MET A 26 3.65 10.31 -13.17
N PRO A 27 4.19 10.89 -12.09
CA PRO A 27 5.34 10.34 -11.39
C PRO A 27 4.93 9.07 -10.62
N ILE A 28 5.65 7.97 -10.85
CA ILE A 28 5.43 6.68 -10.20
C ILE A 28 6.71 6.26 -9.49
N TYR A 29 6.66 6.20 -8.18
CA TYR A 29 7.75 5.72 -7.34
C TYR A 29 7.59 4.23 -7.10
N CYS A 30 8.60 3.42 -7.45
CA CYS A 30 8.56 1.97 -7.33
C CYS A 30 9.96 1.35 -7.32
N ASN A 31 10.08 0.09 -6.95
CA ASN A 31 11.33 -0.64 -7.11
C ASN A 31 11.57 -1.07 -8.56
N ALA A 32 12.78 -1.58 -8.86
CA ALA A 32 13.17 -1.95 -10.22
C ALA A 32 12.31 -3.07 -10.83
N ARG A 33 11.85 -4.04 -10.01
CA ARG A 33 10.99 -5.13 -10.45
C ARG A 33 9.63 -4.61 -10.89
N VAL A 34 9.00 -3.77 -10.08
CA VAL A 34 7.72 -3.13 -10.38
C VAL A 34 7.84 -2.24 -11.62
N ALA A 35 8.91 -1.46 -11.75
CA ALA A 35 9.15 -0.62 -12.92
C ALA A 35 9.22 -1.43 -14.23
N LYS A 36 9.85 -2.61 -14.19
CA LYS A 36 9.91 -3.53 -15.33
C LYS A 36 8.51 -4.04 -15.71
N GLU A 37 7.72 -4.44 -14.72
CA GLU A 37 6.35 -4.94 -14.95
C GLU A 37 5.41 -3.84 -15.45
N ILE A 38 5.49 -2.63 -14.94
CA ILE A 38 4.70 -1.48 -15.45
C ILE A 38 5.02 -1.24 -16.92
N LYS A 39 6.30 -1.23 -17.31
CA LYS A 39 6.69 -1.08 -18.72
C LYS A 39 6.19 -2.22 -19.60
N HIS A 40 6.18 -3.45 -19.07
CA HIS A 40 5.70 -4.62 -19.80
C HIS A 40 4.19 -4.57 -20.03
N ARG A 41 3.41 -4.17 -19.02
CA ARG A 41 1.94 -4.15 -19.08
C ARG A 41 1.39 -2.91 -19.79
N PHE A 42 2.08 -1.78 -19.72
CA PHE A 42 1.68 -0.51 -20.33
C PHE A 42 2.71 -0.01 -21.35
N PRO A 43 3.14 -0.82 -22.35
CA PRO A 43 4.22 -0.43 -23.26
C PRO A 43 3.91 0.86 -24.02
N TYR A 44 2.64 1.07 -24.36
CA TYR A 44 2.16 2.28 -25.05
C TYR A 44 2.36 3.59 -24.25
N ALA A 45 2.53 3.49 -22.92
CA ALA A 45 2.80 4.67 -22.09
C ALA A 45 4.28 5.15 -22.17
N PHE A 46 5.16 4.33 -22.76
CA PHE A 46 6.62 4.57 -22.79
C PHE A 46 7.21 4.70 -24.21
N ILE A 47 6.40 4.53 -25.27
CA ILE A 47 6.86 4.70 -26.64
C ILE A 47 7.04 6.18 -26.99
N GLU A 48 7.97 6.49 -27.90
CA GLU A 48 8.28 7.85 -28.33
C GLU A 48 7.09 8.50 -29.05
N HIS A 49 6.47 7.78 -29.97
CA HIS A 49 5.31 8.26 -30.73
C HIS A 49 4.02 7.62 -30.19
N LYS A 50 3.45 8.27 -29.17
CA LYS A 50 2.21 7.82 -28.55
C LYS A 50 1.00 8.14 -29.42
N TYR A 51 -0.01 7.27 -29.40
CA TYR A 51 -1.32 7.58 -29.98
C TYR A 51 -2.00 8.68 -29.13
N PRO A 52 -2.89 9.51 -29.72
CA PRO A 52 -3.68 10.48 -28.96
C PRO A 52 -4.49 9.79 -27.88
N GLY A 53 -4.30 10.19 -26.64
CA GLY A 53 -4.98 9.57 -25.48
C GLY A 53 -4.15 8.53 -24.72
N ALA A 54 -2.93 8.21 -25.12
CA ALA A 54 -2.03 7.38 -24.32
C ALA A 54 -1.54 8.11 -23.06
N PRO A 55 -1.49 7.46 -21.89
CA PRO A 55 -0.92 8.08 -20.70
C PRO A 55 0.59 8.28 -20.81
N SER A 56 1.14 9.06 -19.91
CA SER A 56 2.59 9.20 -19.72
C SER A 56 2.95 8.95 -18.28
N PHE A 57 3.93 8.08 -18.05
CA PHE A 57 4.44 7.74 -16.73
C PHE A 57 5.93 8.00 -16.64
N ASP A 58 6.35 8.66 -15.57
CA ASP A 58 7.75 8.84 -15.20
C ASP A 58 8.06 7.93 -14.02
N LEU A 59 8.91 6.93 -14.23
CA LEU A 59 9.24 5.95 -13.19
C LEU A 59 10.47 6.40 -12.39
N PHE A 60 10.28 6.57 -11.09
CA PHE A 60 11.33 6.91 -10.14
C PHE A 60 11.66 5.69 -9.29
N LYS A 61 12.93 5.26 -9.35
CA LYS A 61 13.40 4.14 -8.52
C LYS A 61 13.47 4.56 -7.06
N ILE A 62 12.82 3.77 -6.20
CA ILE A 62 12.98 3.88 -4.75
C ILE A 62 14.29 3.18 -4.33
N ASP A 63 15.15 3.94 -3.63
CA ASP A 63 16.45 3.47 -3.12
C ASP A 63 16.70 4.09 -1.73
N GLY A 64 15.87 3.73 -0.77
CA GLY A 64 15.80 4.34 0.56
C GLY A 64 14.75 5.44 0.68
N THR A 65 14.83 6.24 1.74
CA THR A 65 13.91 7.36 1.98
C THR A 65 13.96 8.37 0.85
N PHE A 66 12.81 8.78 0.38
CA PHE A 66 12.66 9.78 -0.69
C PHE A 66 11.65 10.86 -0.29
N ARG A 67 11.60 11.96 -1.05
CA ARG A 67 10.73 13.09 -0.74
C ARG A 67 9.71 13.30 -1.85
N LEU A 68 8.42 13.37 -1.47
CA LEU A 68 7.33 13.75 -2.36
C LEU A 68 7.08 15.25 -2.26
N PHE A 69 6.88 15.91 -3.41
CA PHE A 69 6.53 17.33 -3.52
C PHE A 69 7.50 18.27 -2.77
N ASN A 70 8.73 17.83 -2.50
CA ASN A 70 9.73 18.50 -1.66
C ASN A 70 9.29 18.76 -0.19
N GLU A 71 8.23 18.14 0.27
CA GLU A 71 7.60 18.40 1.58
C GLU A 71 7.48 17.15 2.45
N ILE A 72 7.18 15.99 1.84
CA ILE A 72 6.82 14.77 2.57
C ILE A 72 7.92 13.73 2.42
N ASP A 73 8.64 13.45 3.50
CA ASP A 73 9.57 12.33 3.54
C ASP A 73 8.80 11.01 3.62
N VAL A 74 9.16 10.08 2.73
CA VAL A 74 8.59 8.75 2.62
C VAL A 74 9.67 7.71 2.88
N THR A 75 9.49 6.91 3.92
CA THR A 75 10.40 5.82 4.25
C THR A 75 9.83 4.50 3.75
N PRO A 76 10.49 3.80 2.84
CA PRO A 76 10.08 2.47 2.41
C PRO A 76 10.33 1.46 3.53
N ILE A 77 9.41 0.51 3.63
CA ILE A 77 9.45 -0.60 4.59
C ILE A 77 9.45 -1.89 3.76
N ASP A 78 10.43 -2.74 3.98
CA ASP A 78 10.51 -4.04 3.31
C ASP A 78 9.51 -5.02 3.93
N ILE A 79 8.61 -5.52 3.12
CA ILE A 79 7.50 -6.38 3.51
C ILE A 79 7.60 -7.70 2.76
N ILE A 80 7.31 -8.80 3.45
CA ILE A 80 7.23 -10.12 2.83
C ILE A 80 5.78 -10.42 2.47
N HIS A 81 5.55 -10.69 1.18
CA HIS A 81 4.30 -11.17 0.63
C HIS A 81 4.53 -12.56 0.03
N SER A 82 4.22 -13.60 0.79
CA SER A 82 4.59 -14.98 0.42
C SER A 82 6.11 -15.14 0.20
N GLU A 83 6.54 -15.33 -1.04
CA GLU A 83 7.94 -15.52 -1.44
C GLU A 83 8.59 -14.25 -2.02
N ILE A 84 7.87 -13.15 -2.12
CA ILE A 84 8.38 -11.91 -2.70
C ILE A 84 8.50 -10.78 -1.69
N ASN A 85 9.54 -9.96 -1.84
CA ASN A 85 9.66 -8.71 -1.11
C ASN A 85 8.88 -7.62 -1.83
N ILE A 86 8.02 -6.93 -1.10
CA ILE A 86 7.23 -5.79 -1.56
C ILE A 86 7.51 -4.58 -0.67
N LEU A 87 6.95 -3.42 -1.00
CA LEU A 87 7.14 -2.22 -0.20
C LEU A 87 5.86 -1.82 0.55
N GLY A 88 6.02 -1.51 1.82
CA GLY A 88 5.15 -0.61 2.56
C GLY A 88 5.75 0.79 2.59
N PHE A 89 5.00 1.78 3.07
CA PHE A 89 5.45 3.17 3.12
C PHE A 89 5.09 3.83 4.45
N LYS A 90 6.05 4.54 5.03
CA LYS A 90 5.81 5.40 6.19
C LYS A 90 5.90 6.87 5.79
N PHE A 91 4.88 7.63 6.17
CA PHE A 91 4.74 9.07 5.97
C PHE A 91 4.64 9.74 7.34
N LYS A 92 5.70 10.36 7.83
CA LYS A 92 5.72 10.88 9.22
C LYS A 92 5.29 9.79 10.23
N ASN A 93 4.14 9.96 10.85
CA ASN A 93 3.58 9.07 11.87
C ASN A 93 2.48 8.12 11.33
N LEU A 94 2.27 8.07 10.02
CA LEU A 94 1.39 7.13 9.34
C LEU A 94 2.22 6.06 8.61
N ALA A 95 1.86 4.79 8.77
CA ALA A 95 2.38 3.71 7.93
C ALA A 95 1.25 3.05 7.15
N TYR A 96 1.51 2.80 5.86
CA TYR A 96 0.64 2.07 4.94
C TYR A 96 1.31 0.78 4.51
N ILE A 97 0.71 -0.35 4.85
CA ILE A 97 1.19 -1.69 4.52
C ILE A 97 0.02 -2.49 3.95
N THR A 98 0.17 -2.99 2.74
CA THR A 98 -0.77 -3.92 2.12
C THR A 98 -0.08 -5.23 1.80
N ASP A 99 -0.85 -6.31 1.66
CA ASP A 99 -0.40 -7.64 1.21
C ASP A 99 0.74 -8.27 2.04
N ALA A 100 0.91 -7.80 3.27
CA ALA A 100 1.91 -8.38 4.16
C ALA A 100 1.48 -9.77 4.67
N SER A 101 2.42 -10.71 4.63
CA SER A 101 2.34 -11.97 5.38
C SER A 101 3.37 -12.03 6.53
N LYS A 102 4.42 -11.19 6.44
CA LYS A 102 5.45 -11.06 7.48
C LYS A 102 6.12 -9.70 7.39
N ILE A 103 6.50 -9.16 8.54
CA ILE A 103 7.37 -7.98 8.69
C ILE A 103 8.55 -8.41 9.55
N GLU A 104 9.76 -8.24 9.05
CA GLU A 104 10.97 -8.59 9.81
C GLU A 104 11.19 -7.63 10.98
N GLU A 105 11.85 -8.10 12.06
CA GLU A 105 12.05 -7.30 13.27
C GLU A 105 12.79 -5.97 13.00
N SER A 106 13.76 -5.99 12.08
CA SER A 106 14.47 -4.78 11.66
C SER A 106 13.56 -3.74 11.02
N GLU A 107 12.51 -4.17 10.32
CA GLU A 107 11.54 -3.29 9.66
C GLU A 107 10.48 -2.78 10.66
N LYS A 108 10.13 -3.56 11.68
CA LYS A 108 9.24 -3.13 12.76
C LYS A 108 9.79 -1.92 13.53
N GLU A 109 11.11 -1.77 13.61
CA GLU A 109 11.73 -0.58 14.20
C GLU A 109 11.28 0.72 13.52
N LYS A 110 11.09 0.69 12.19
CA LYS A 110 10.58 1.83 11.43
C LYS A 110 9.10 2.14 11.75
N LEU A 111 8.36 1.15 12.26
CA LEU A 111 6.93 1.24 12.58
C LEU A 111 6.64 1.69 14.02
N LYS A 112 7.64 2.10 14.77
CA LYS A 112 7.45 2.63 16.13
C LYS A 112 6.83 4.04 16.11
N ASN A 113 6.07 4.35 17.17
CA ASN A 113 5.44 5.66 17.41
C ASN A 113 4.48 6.11 16.29
N LEU A 114 3.71 5.19 15.72
CA LEU A 114 2.70 5.51 14.74
C LEU A 114 1.47 6.15 15.40
N GLU A 115 0.95 7.21 14.78
CA GLU A 115 -0.40 7.69 15.05
C GLU A 115 -1.43 6.87 14.29
N VAL A 116 -1.13 6.56 13.02
CA VAL A 116 -2.00 5.77 12.16
C VAL A 116 -1.23 4.60 11.55
N PHE A 117 -1.82 3.42 11.67
CA PHE A 117 -1.33 2.21 11.04
C PHE A 117 -2.40 1.64 10.11
N ILE A 118 -2.12 1.59 8.81
CA ILE A 118 -2.98 0.99 7.79
C ILE A 118 -2.35 -0.33 7.37
N ILE A 119 -3.08 -1.43 7.53
CA ILE A 119 -2.54 -2.77 7.28
C ILE A 119 -3.59 -3.71 6.69
N ASN A 120 -3.15 -4.63 5.81
CA ASN A 120 -4.02 -5.68 5.29
C ASN A 120 -4.49 -6.64 6.38
N CYS A 121 -5.77 -7.03 6.27
CA CYS A 121 -6.38 -8.07 7.10
C CYS A 121 -7.31 -8.91 6.24
N LEU A 122 -6.79 -9.99 5.66
CA LEU A 122 -7.52 -10.69 4.60
C LEU A 122 -8.79 -11.35 5.11
N ARG A 123 -8.75 -12.02 6.28
CA ARG A 123 -9.85 -12.82 6.82
C ARG A 123 -9.75 -13.07 8.33
N LYS A 124 -10.81 -13.63 8.90
CA LYS A 124 -10.98 -13.71 10.35
C LYS A 124 -10.08 -14.76 11.03
N THR A 125 -10.01 -15.96 10.52
CA THR A 125 -9.43 -17.08 11.28
C THR A 125 -8.41 -17.93 10.54
N GLU A 126 -8.72 -18.44 9.36
CA GLU A 126 -7.84 -19.43 8.71
C GLU A 126 -6.53 -18.82 8.22
N PRO A 127 -5.34 -19.37 8.57
CA PRO A 127 -4.08 -18.88 8.12
C PRO A 127 -3.97 -18.77 6.59
N HIS A 128 -3.33 -17.72 6.11
CA HIS A 128 -3.09 -17.51 4.68
C HIS A 128 -1.59 -17.39 4.40
N HIS A 129 -1.12 -17.99 3.31
CA HIS A 129 0.31 -18.05 3.00
C HIS A 129 0.92 -16.69 2.60
N SER A 130 0.12 -15.76 2.13
CA SER A 130 0.60 -14.48 1.59
C SER A 130 0.02 -13.23 2.27
N HIS A 131 -0.93 -13.37 3.20
CA HIS A 131 -1.56 -12.22 3.85
C HIS A 131 -1.76 -12.46 5.34
N PHE A 132 -1.65 -11.40 6.12
CA PHE A 132 -2.07 -11.43 7.51
C PHE A 132 -3.57 -11.69 7.65
N ILE A 133 -3.92 -12.40 8.72
CA ILE A 133 -5.27 -12.62 9.20
C ILE A 133 -5.50 -11.85 10.50
N LEU A 134 -6.75 -11.70 10.93
CA LEU A 134 -7.10 -10.84 12.07
C LEU A 134 -6.29 -11.10 13.35
N PRO A 135 -6.11 -12.34 13.85
CA PRO A 135 -5.31 -12.57 15.05
C PRO A 135 -3.87 -12.05 14.93
N GLN A 136 -3.22 -12.27 13.78
CA GLN A 136 -1.85 -11.82 13.54
C GLN A 136 -1.75 -10.29 13.50
N VAL A 137 -2.75 -9.63 12.90
CA VAL A 137 -2.80 -8.16 12.89
C VAL A 137 -2.99 -7.62 14.30
N LEU A 138 -3.86 -8.21 15.11
CA LEU A 138 -4.09 -7.78 16.50
C LEU A 138 -2.84 -7.97 17.37
N GLU A 139 -2.08 -9.05 17.18
CA GLU A 139 -0.78 -9.25 17.83
C GLU A 139 0.21 -8.13 17.45
N LEU A 140 0.30 -7.80 16.16
CA LEU A 140 1.16 -6.74 15.67
C LEU A 140 0.75 -5.35 16.20
N VAL A 141 -0.54 -5.08 16.30
CA VAL A 141 -1.08 -3.86 16.91
C VAL A 141 -0.72 -3.76 18.40
N GLN A 142 -0.80 -4.87 19.15
CA GLN A 142 -0.38 -4.92 20.55
C GLN A 142 1.12 -4.67 20.72
N GLU A 143 1.93 -5.14 19.78
CA GLU A 143 3.38 -4.95 19.78
C GLU A 143 3.77 -3.51 19.45
N LEU A 144 3.27 -2.96 18.34
CA LEU A 144 3.63 -1.64 17.80
C LEU A 144 2.93 -0.48 18.51
N LYS A 145 1.75 -0.73 19.11
CA LYS A 145 0.92 0.24 19.86
C LYS A 145 0.63 1.53 19.09
N PRO A 146 0.14 1.48 17.84
CA PRO A 146 -0.30 2.66 17.14
C PRO A 146 -1.52 3.29 17.84
N LYS A 147 -1.72 4.61 17.68
CA LYS A 147 -2.90 5.27 18.26
C LYS A 147 -4.19 4.78 17.60
N LYS A 148 -4.17 4.60 16.27
CA LYS A 148 -5.29 4.02 15.49
C LYS A 148 -4.77 3.07 14.42
N THR A 149 -5.52 2.02 14.17
CA THR A 149 -5.24 1.05 13.10
C THR A 149 -6.44 0.94 12.18
N TYR A 150 -6.20 0.94 10.86
CA TYR A 150 -7.24 0.71 9.86
C TYR A 150 -6.91 -0.54 9.05
N LEU A 151 -7.87 -1.46 9.02
CA LEU A 151 -7.77 -2.72 8.30
C LEU A 151 -8.22 -2.54 6.86
N ILE A 152 -7.39 -2.96 5.92
CA ILE A 152 -7.63 -2.91 4.46
C ILE A 152 -7.44 -4.28 3.83
N HIS A 153 -7.60 -4.37 2.51
CA HIS A 153 -7.41 -5.61 1.74
C HIS A 153 -8.21 -6.78 2.32
N ILE A 154 -9.49 -6.53 2.52
CA ILE A 154 -10.43 -7.39 3.23
C ILE A 154 -11.15 -8.29 2.24
N SER A 155 -11.20 -9.59 2.51
CA SER A 155 -12.06 -10.53 1.77
C SER A 155 -13.40 -10.75 2.49
N HIS A 156 -14.35 -11.35 1.78
CA HIS A 156 -15.65 -11.73 2.35
C HIS A 156 -15.54 -12.72 3.53
N HIS A 157 -14.39 -13.38 3.71
CA HIS A 157 -14.12 -14.27 4.84
C HIS A 157 -13.78 -13.54 6.16
N LEU A 158 -13.66 -12.21 6.14
CA LEU A 158 -13.55 -11.44 7.38
C LEU A 158 -14.92 -11.32 8.08
N GLY A 159 -15.99 -11.15 7.33
CA GLY A 159 -17.36 -10.97 7.78
C GLY A 159 -17.99 -9.67 7.29
N PHE A 160 -19.18 -9.35 7.76
CA PHE A 160 -19.84 -8.08 7.46
C PHE A 160 -19.23 -6.94 8.26
N HIS A 161 -19.07 -5.78 7.64
CA HIS A 161 -18.41 -4.61 8.21
C HIS A 161 -18.93 -4.26 9.61
N ASP A 162 -20.24 -4.06 9.74
CA ASP A 162 -20.83 -3.60 10.99
C ASP A 162 -20.74 -4.63 12.14
N GLU A 163 -20.71 -5.92 11.79
CA GLU A 163 -20.55 -7.00 12.78
C GLU A 163 -19.10 -7.06 13.27
N VAL A 164 -18.15 -7.07 12.34
CA VAL A 164 -16.71 -7.17 12.65
C VAL A 164 -16.24 -5.93 13.42
N GLU A 165 -16.70 -4.73 13.06
CA GLU A 165 -16.32 -3.49 13.74
C GLU A 165 -16.65 -3.55 15.24
N THR A 166 -17.75 -4.20 15.64
CA THR A 166 -18.11 -4.36 17.07
C THR A 166 -17.24 -5.34 17.83
N GLU A 167 -16.49 -6.20 17.15
CA GLU A 167 -15.61 -7.21 17.76
C GLU A 167 -14.17 -6.72 17.91
N LEU A 168 -13.82 -5.59 17.24
CA LEU A 168 -12.46 -5.06 17.23
C LEU A 168 -12.15 -4.25 18.50
N PRO A 169 -10.87 -4.16 18.91
CA PRO A 169 -10.45 -3.22 19.95
C PRO A 169 -10.77 -1.76 19.56
N ASP A 170 -10.97 -0.87 20.53
CA ASP A 170 -11.37 0.53 20.34
C ASP A 170 -10.46 1.34 19.39
N ASN A 171 -9.20 0.93 19.22
CA ASN A 171 -8.24 1.58 18.35
C ASN A 171 -8.02 0.87 17.00
N VAL A 172 -8.82 -0.14 16.68
CA VAL A 172 -8.75 -0.90 15.42
C VAL A 172 -10.08 -0.80 14.70
N HIS A 173 -10.06 -0.38 13.44
CA HIS A 173 -11.24 -0.12 12.63
C HIS A 173 -11.12 -0.77 11.25
N LEU A 174 -12.24 -1.08 10.63
CA LEU A 174 -12.29 -1.43 9.22
C LEU A 174 -12.28 -0.16 8.36
N ALA A 175 -11.43 -0.11 7.34
CA ALA A 175 -11.49 0.95 6.36
C ALA A 175 -12.69 0.76 5.41
N TYR A 176 -13.19 1.85 4.85
CA TYR A 176 -14.26 1.88 3.86
C TYR A 176 -14.01 2.96 2.80
N ASP A 177 -14.66 2.84 1.66
CA ASP A 177 -14.51 3.80 0.56
C ASP A 177 -14.99 5.19 0.96
N GLY A 178 -14.12 6.19 0.78
CA GLY A 178 -14.41 7.57 1.20
C GLY A 178 -13.99 7.91 2.63
N LEU A 179 -13.35 6.98 3.36
CA LEU A 179 -12.78 7.28 4.69
C LEU A 179 -11.67 8.33 4.57
N GLU A 180 -11.80 9.42 5.30
CA GLU A 180 -10.77 10.45 5.44
C GLU A 180 -10.11 10.35 6.82
N ILE A 181 -8.77 10.39 6.85
CA ILE A 181 -7.97 10.24 8.06
C ILE A 181 -7.04 11.44 8.20
N GLU A 182 -7.15 12.15 9.32
CA GLU A 182 -6.22 13.21 9.72
C GLU A 182 -5.17 12.66 10.69
N PHE A 183 -3.86 13.01 10.50
CA PHE A 183 -2.73 12.54 11.30
C PHE A 183 -1.56 13.53 11.32
#